data_98a5d2c99d7fec2c7a1107fc9313019a
#
_entry.id   98a5d2c99d7fec2c7a1107fc9313019a
#
_cell.length_a   1.000
_cell.length_b   1.000
_cell.length_c   1.000
_cell.angle_alpha   90.00
_cell.angle_beta   90.00
_cell.angle_gamma   90.00
#
_symmetry.space_group_name_H-M   'P 1'
#
loop_
_entity.id
_entity.type
_entity.pdbx_description
1 polymer ?
#
loop_
_entity_poly.entity_id
_entity_poly.type
_entity_poly.pdbx_seq_one_letter_code
_entity_poly.pdbx_strand_id
1 'polypeptide(L)'
;MAKDSRKVSSEEAVCAEEVTTLETLIRRRARGLIDAIVEEELEAALGAAESARVGPARQGYRHGTRERTLTTSLGPTTFAMPRARVRTAEGATAEWRSELVPRYQRRSERVDEAILGVYLSGTNTRRIKGALAPLLRGGPLSKDAVSRLVGRLADDFETWRRRDLAEDQIQYLLMDG
;
A
#
# COMPACT_ATOMS: atom_id res chain seq x y z
N MET A 1 53.21 -26.71 -29.42
CA MET A 1 52.99 -25.27 -29.20
C MET A 1 51.55 -25.07 -28.84
N ALA A 2 51.28 -25.01 -27.55
CA ALA A 2 49.91 -24.81 -27.00
C ALA A 2 49.63 -23.32 -26.90
N LYS A 3 48.52 -22.86 -27.50
CA LYS A 3 47.98 -21.51 -27.28
C LYS A 3 46.94 -21.59 -26.19
N ASP A 4 47.35 -21.16 -25.02
CA ASP A 4 46.50 -20.92 -23.88
C ASP A 4 45.73 -19.60 -24.08
N SER A 5 44.45 -19.73 -24.41
CA SER A 5 43.52 -18.58 -24.48
C SER A 5 42.79 -18.46 -23.17
N ARG A 6 43.35 -17.69 -22.25
CA ARG A 6 42.65 -17.24 -21.06
C ARG A 6 41.45 -16.39 -21.46
N LYS A 7 40.28 -16.98 -21.33
CA LYS A 7 39.01 -16.29 -21.35
C LYS A 7 38.90 -15.50 -20.02
N VAL A 8 39.24 -14.23 -20.05
CA VAL A 8 38.97 -13.31 -18.94
C VAL A 8 37.47 -13.13 -18.91
N SER A 9 36.87 -13.63 -17.83
CA SER A 9 35.43 -13.46 -17.54
C SER A 9 35.15 -12.00 -17.25
N SER A 10 34.35 -11.39 -18.11
CA SER A 10 33.85 -10.02 -18.02
C SER A 10 32.69 -9.91 -17.00
N GLU A 11 32.82 -10.49 -15.83
CA GLU A 11 31.82 -10.41 -14.75
C GLU A 11 32.14 -9.38 -13.66
N GLU A 12 33.16 -8.53 -13.85
CA GLU A 12 33.53 -7.46 -12.91
C GLU A 12 33.21 -6.07 -13.42
N ALA A 13 32.10 -5.89 -14.10
CA ALA A 13 31.68 -4.53 -14.43
C ALA A 13 30.16 -4.40 -14.25
N VAL A 14 29.84 -3.57 -13.34
CA VAL A 14 28.62 -2.78 -13.08
C VAL A 14 28.08 -3.03 -11.68
N CYS A 15 28.88 -2.73 -10.70
CA CYS A 15 28.34 -2.06 -9.54
C CYS A 15 28.01 -0.62 -10.00
N ALA A 16 26.89 -0.44 -10.69
CA ALA A 16 26.36 0.89 -10.96
C ALA A 16 26.13 1.53 -9.60
N GLU A 17 26.92 2.54 -9.25
CA GLU A 17 26.59 3.48 -8.18
C GLU A 17 25.17 3.95 -8.43
N GLU A 18 24.19 3.35 -7.74
CA GLU A 18 22.85 3.89 -7.71
C GLU A 18 22.98 5.31 -7.20
N VAL A 19 22.82 6.28 -8.11
CA VAL A 19 22.82 7.70 -7.74
C VAL A 19 21.79 7.84 -6.64
N THR A 20 22.28 8.02 -5.41
CA THR A 20 21.45 8.10 -4.23
C THR A 20 20.71 9.44 -4.26
N THR A 21 19.55 9.47 -4.88
CA THR A 21 18.71 10.66 -4.90
C THR A 21 17.95 10.80 -3.58
N LEU A 22 17.50 12.03 -3.28
CA LEU A 22 16.67 12.29 -2.09
C LEU A 22 15.45 11.37 -2.05
N GLU A 23 14.78 11.15 -3.20
CA GLU A 23 13.62 10.28 -3.29
C GLU A 23 13.96 8.82 -2.99
N THR A 24 15.15 8.37 -3.37
CA THR A 24 15.61 7.01 -3.06
C THR A 24 15.85 6.85 -1.57
N LEU A 25 16.44 7.85 -0.93
CA LEU A 25 16.64 7.87 0.53
C LEU A 25 15.30 7.89 1.27
N ILE A 26 14.38 8.76 0.87
CA ILE A 26 13.05 8.86 1.46
C ILE A 26 12.32 7.51 1.35
N ARG A 27 12.32 6.87 0.18
CA ARG A 27 11.68 5.55 0.00
C ARG A 27 12.31 4.47 0.87
N ARG A 28 13.64 4.45 0.98
CA ARG A 28 14.33 3.49 1.86
C ARG A 28 13.91 3.68 3.32
N ARG A 29 13.82 4.93 3.79
CA ARG A 29 13.35 5.25 5.14
C ARG A 29 11.87 4.93 5.33
N ALA A 30 11.02 5.26 4.34
CA ALA A 30 9.60 4.95 4.37
C ALA A 30 9.34 3.44 4.45
N ARG A 31 10.12 2.62 3.73
CA ARG A 31 10.03 1.16 3.85
C ARG A 31 10.28 0.70 5.28
N GLY A 32 11.40 1.12 5.90
CA GLY A 32 11.71 0.75 7.28
C GLY A 32 10.66 1.22 8.28
N LEU A 33 10.06 2.39 8.04
CA LEU A 33 8.96 2.89 8.87
C LEU A 33 7.68 2.03 8.71
N ILE A 34 7.35 1.61 7.50
CA ILE A 34 6.20 0.71 7.25
C ILE A 34 6.42 -0.64 7.94
N ASP A 35 7.62 -1.21 7.81
CA ASP A 35 7.97 -2.47 8.48
C ASP A 35 7.79 -2.34 10.01
N ALA A 36 8.29 -1.25 10.61
CA ALA A 36 8.17 -0.98 12.05
C ALA A 36 6.71 -0.81 12.50
N ILE A 37 5.92 -0.01 11.79
CA ILE A 37 4.51 0.25 12.14
C ILE A 37 3.67 -1.05 12.08
N VAL A 38 3.88 -1.86 11.04
CA VAL A 38 3.15 -3.14 10.91
C VAL A 38 3.58 -4.14 11.98
N GLU A 39 4.85 -4.10 12.37
CA GLU A 39 5.35 -4.94 13.45
C GLU A 39 4.79 -4.50 14.81
N GLU A 40 4.73 -3.20 15.12
CA GLU A 40 4.10 -2.65 16.32
C GLU A 40 2.61 -3.05 16.40
N GLU A 41 1.89 -2.98 15.28
CA GLU A 41 0.49 -3.41 15.22
C GLU A 41 0.34 -4.90 15.56
N LEU A 42 1.24 -5.73 15.05
CA LEU A 42 1.25 -7.16 15.35
C LEU A 42 1.64 -7.43 16.81
N GLU A 43 2.63 -6.73 17.34
CA GLU A 43 3.03 -6.84 18.76
C GLU A 43 1.87 -6.52 19.70
N ALA A 44 1.13 -5.46 19.40
CA ALA A 44 -0.08 -5.08 20.14
C ALA A 44 -1.13 -6.21 20.10
N ALA A 45 -1.36 -6.81 18.92
CA ALA A 45 -2.32 -7.90 18.75
C ALA A 45 -1.89 -9.21 19.45
N LEU A 46 -0.59 -9.48 19.53
CA LEU A 46 -0.06 -10.69 20.18
C LEU A 46 0.16 -10.52 21.67
N GLY A 47 0.21 -9.28 22.18
CA GLY A 47 0.65 -8.98 23.55
C GLY A 47 2.10 -9.38 23.82
N ALA A 48 2.95 -9.46 22.78
CA ALA A 48 4.32 -9.92 22.90
C ALA A 48 5.19 -9.40 21.75
N ALA A 49 6.38 -8.86 22.08
CA ALA A 49 7.41 -8.49 21.13
C ALA A 49 7.98 -9.70 20.39
N GLU A 50 8.69 -9.43 19.29
CA GLU A 50 9.38 -10.47 18.53
C GLU A 50 10.39 -11.21 19.45
N SER A 51 10.45 -12.54 19.34
CA SER A 51 11.34 -13.40 20.13
C SER A 51 11.15 -13.33 21.66
N ALA A 52 10.16 -12.60 22.17
CA ALA A 52 9.89 -12.57 23.60
C ALA A 52 9.37 -13.94 24.10
N ARG A 53 9.99 -14.44 25.16
CA ARG A 53 9.45 -15.58 25.94
C ARG A 53 8.40 -15.06 26.89
N VAL A 54 7.15 -15.04 26.45
CA VAL A 54 6.04 -14.54 27.27
C VAL A 54 5.22 -15.71 27.76
N GLY A 55 4.83 -15.66 29.04
CA GLY A 55 3.98 -16.64 29.70
C GLY A 55 2.53 -16.64 29.18
N PRO A 56 1.53 -16.96 30.03
CA PRO A 56 0.13 -17.19 29.63
C PRO A 56 -0.59 -15.98 29.01
N ALA A 57 -0.02 -14.77 29.08
CA ALA A 57 -0.58 -13.57 28.48
C ALA A 57 -0.48 -13.51 26.94
N ARG A 58 0.26 -14.41 26.32
CA ARG A 58 0.46 -14.39 24.87
C ARG A 58 -0.83 -14.79 24.13
N GLN A 59 -1.29 -13.90 23.26
CA GLN A 59 -2.54 -14.05 22.51
C GLN A 59 -2.40 -14.82 21.19
N GLY A 60 -1.22 -15.35 20.88
CA GLY A 60 -1.01 -16.04 19.62
C GLY A 60 0.46 -16.29 19.27
N TYR A 61 0.74 -16.59 18.01
CA TYR A 61 2.10 -16.88 17.55
C TYR A 61 2.35 -16.43 16.12
N ARG A 62 3.61 -16.03 15.83
CA ARG A 62 4.10 -15.71 14.50
C ARG A 62 4.39 -16.99 13.72
N HIS A 63 4.20 -16.97 12.41
CA HIS A 63 4.50 -18.09 11.53
C HIS A 63 5.14 -17.68 10.20
N GLY A 64 5.95 -16.62 10.24
CA GLY A 64 6.74 -16.15 9.11
C GLY A 64 6.31 -14.80 8.61
N THR A 65 6.83 -14.43 7.45
CA THR A 65 6.58 -13.17 6.74
C THR A 65 6.26 -13.44 5.29
N ARG A 66 5.65 -12.47 4.62
CA ARG A 66 5.53 -12.47 3.15
C ARG A 66 5.79 -11.07 2.62
N GLU A 67 6.36 -10.97 1.45
CA GLU A 67 6.51 -9.69 0.77
C GLU A 67 5.15 -9.16 0.28
N ARG A 68 4.95 -7.87 0.48
CA ARG A 68 3.83 -7.10 -0.07
C ARG A 68 4.34 -5.82 -0.71
N THR A 69 3.73 -5.46 -1.81
CA THR A 69 3.96 -4.16 -2.45
C THR A 69 2.72 -3.30 -2.32
N LEU A 70 2.89 -2.10 -1.77
CA LEU A 70 1.88 -1.05 -1.68
C LEU A 70 2.37 0.15 -2.49
N THR A 71 1.56 0.65 -3.40
CA THR A 71 1.85 1.90 -4.11
C THR A 71 1.38 3.06 -3.25
N THR A 72 2.32 3.88 -2.80
CA THR A 72 2.09 5.09 -1.99
C THR A 72 2.36 6.35 -2.82
N SER A 73 2.20 7.52 -2.24
CA SER A 73 2.62 8.79 -2.84
C SER A 73 4.12 8.86 -3.18
N LEU A 74 4.93 8.01 -2.57
CA LEU A 74 6.37 7.88 -2.84
C LEU A 74 6.68 6.84 -3.94
N GLY A 75 5.65 6.23 -4.52
CA GLY A 75 5.74 5.13 -5.49
C GLY A 75 5.54 3.75 -4.86
N PRO A 76 5.78 2.67 -5.64
CA PRO A 76 5.68 1.32 -5.13
C PRO A 76 6.74 1.05 -4.06
N THR A 77 6.30 0.58 -2.91
CA THR A 77 7.17 0.19 -1.79
C THR A 77 6.89 -1.26 -1.42
N THR A 78 7.91 -2.11 -1.49
CA THR A 78 7.83 -3.51 -1.08
C THR A 78 8.37 -3.64 0.33
N PHE A 79 7.61 -4.28 1.21
CA PHE A 79 7.92 -4.45 2.62
C PHE A 79 7.55 -5.86 3.10
N ALA A 80 8.09 -6.27 4.25
CA ALA A 80 7.87 -7.57 4.86
C ALA A 80 6.61 -7.55 5.74
N MET A 81 5.53 -8.15 5.25
CA MET A 81 4.27 -8.29 5.99
C MET A 81 4.36 -9.52 6.90
N PRO A 82 4.36 -9.36 8.23
CA PRO A 82 4.41 -10.48 9.14
C PRO A 82 3.10 -11.28 9.11
N ARG A 83 3.20 -12.56 9.42
CA ARG A 83 2.07 -13.49 9.50
C ARG A 83 1.99 -14.06 10.91
N ALA A 84 0.80 -14.06 11.47
CA ALA A 84 0.57 -14.60 12.79
C ALA A 84 -0.84 -15.18 12.91
N ARG A 85 -1.02 -16.03 13.92
CA ARG A 85 -2.32 -16.47 14.38
C ARG A 85 -2.57 -15.91 15.76
N VAL A 86 -3.74 -15.31 15.95
CA VAL A 86 -4.18 -14.72 17.20
C VAL A 86 -5.37 -15.48 17.75
N ARG A 87 -5.50 -15.51 19.07
CA ARG A 87 -6.64 -16.12 19.73
C ARG A 87 -7.82 -15.14 19.67
N THR A 88 -8.98 -15.62 19.23
CA THR A 88 -10.21 -14.84 19.24
C THR A 88 -10.85 -14.86 20.61
N ALA A 89 -11.82 -13.96 20.85
CA ALA A 89 -12.56 -13.88 22.10
C ALA A 89 -13.29 -15.22 22.43
N GLU A 90 -13.68 -15.97 21.41
CA GLU A 90 -14.31 -17.29 21.53
C GLU A 90 -13.30 -18.44 21.80
N GLY A 91 -11.99 -18.12 21.94
CA GLY A 91 -10.95 -19.09 22.19
C GLY A 91 -10.45 -19.83 20.93
N ALA A 92 -11.02 -19.57 19.75
CA ALA A 92 -10.54 -20.08 18.48
C ALA A 92 -9.25 -19.36 18.04
N THR A 93 -8.58 -19.89 17.02
CA THR A 93 -7.38 -19.27 16.44
C THR A 93 -7.69 -18.76 15.04
N ALA A 94 -7.50 -17.45 14.80
CA ALA A 94 -7.69 -16.82 13.51
C ALA A 94 -6.37 -16.28 12.95
N GLU A 95 -6.27 -16.15 11.62
CA GLU A 95 -5.14 -15.47 10.99
C GLU A 95 -5.23 -13.98 11.28
N TRP A 96 -4.15 -13.40 11.81
CA TRP A 96 -4.05 -11.97 12.04
C TRP A 96 -4.12 -11.17 10.73
N ARG A 97 -4.78 -10.04 10.77
CA ARG A 97 -4.92 -9.11 9.65
C ARG A 97 -4.62 -7.71 10.13
N SER A 98 -3.69 -7.06 9.46
CA SER A 98 -3.41 -5.64 9.70
C SER A 98 -4.62 -4.79 9.32
N GLU A 99 -4.98 -3.84 10.17
CA GLU A 99 -5.98 -2.81 9.91
C GLU A 99 -5.38 -1.68 9.07
N LEU A 100 -4.10 -1.36 9.30
CA LEU A 100 -3.37 -0.31 8.59
C LEU A 100 -3.08 -0.67 7.13
N VAL A 101 -2.84 -1.96 6.87
CA VAL A 101 -2.61 -2.48 5.50
C VAL A 101 -3.56 -3.63 5.21
N PRO A 102 -4.86 -3.36 4.97
CA PRO A 102 -5.87 -4.37 4.73
C PRO A 102 -5.51 -5.34 3.62
N ARG A 103 -6.00 -6.57 3.74
CA ARG A 103 -5.80 -7.60 2.72
C ARG A 103 -6.30 -7.09 1.36
N TYR A 104 -5.51 -7.35 0.31
CA TYR A 104 -5.78 -6.92 -1.07
C TYR A 104 -5.63 -5.43 -1.38
N GLN A 105 -5.37 -4.56 -0.41
CA GLN A 105 -5.01 -3.18 -0.69
C GLN A 105 -3.67 -3.13 -1.44
N ARG A 106 -3.65 -2.53 -2.61
CA ARG A 106 -2.46 -2.40 -3.48
C ARG A 106 -1.98 -0.96 -3.60
N ARG A 107 -2.80 -0.01 -3.19
CA ARG A 107 -2.54 1.43 -3.25
C ARG A 107 -3.02 2.09 -1.98
N SER A 108 -2.37 3.17 -1.57
CA SER A 108 -2.86 4.05 -0.51
C SER A 108 -4.05 4.88 -1.01
N GLU A 109 -4.87 5.38 -0.10
CA GLU A 109 -5.99 6.27 -0.42
C GLU A 109 -5.54 7.49 -1.22
N ARG A 110 -4.41 8.10 -0.87
CA ARG A 110 -3.84 9.24 -1.60
C ARG A 110 -3.58 8.95 -3.08
N VAL A 111 -3.18 7.73 -3.40
CA VAL A 111 -2.99 7.31 -4.79
C VAL A 111 -4.34 7.11 -5.48
N ASP A 112 -5.32 6.54 -4.79
CA ASP A 112 -6.68 6.39 -5.31
C ASP A 112 -7.35 7.77 -5.50
N GLU A 113 -7.19 8.71 -4.58
CA GLU A 113 -7.62 10.12 -4.73
C GLU A 113 -6.97 10.81 -5.95
N ALA A 114 -5.66 10.61 -6.15
CA ALA A 114 -4.97 11.16 -7.32
C ALA A 114 -5.52 10.57 -8.63
N ILE A 115 -5.85 9.27 -8.66
CA ILE A 115 -6.49 8.62 -9.82
C ILE A 115 -7.85 9.25 -10.10
N LEU A 116 -8.67 9.44 -9.08
CA LEU A 116 -9.99 10.06 -9.18
C LEU A 116 -9.87 11.53 -9.60
N GLY A 117 -8.92 12.30 -9.04
CA GLY A 117 -8.69 13.69 -9.43
C GLY A 117 -8.35 13.83 -10.92
N VAL A 118 -7.48 12.95 -11.45
CA VAL A 118 -7.15 12.93 -12.89
C VAL A 118 -8.38 12.53 -13.73
N TYR A 119 -9.21 11.62 -13.25
CA TYR A 119 -10.45 11.24 -13.92
C TYR A 119 -11.45 12.41 -13.97
N LEU A 120 -11.69 13.05 -12.84
CA LEU A 120 -12.61 14.19 -12.72
C LEU A 120 -12.16 15.42 -13.52
N SER A 121 -10.84 15.57 -13.76
CA SER A 121 -10.32 16.61 -14.66
C SER A 121 -10.56 16.33 -16.16
N GLY A 122 -11.35 15.31 -16.50
CA GLY A 122 -11.75 14.98 -17.88
C GLY A 122 -10.82 13.99 -18.59
N THR A 123 -9.83 13.42 -17.88
CA THR A 123 -8.94 12.43 -18.49
C THR A 123 -9.63 11.06 -18.58
N ASN A 124 -9.66 10.46 -19.77
CA ASN A 124 -10.26 9.14 -19.89
C ASN A 124 -9.45 8.04 -19.18
N THR A 125 -10.13 6.97 -18.78
CA THR A 125 -9.55 5.87 -17.98
C THR A 125 -8.31 5.22 -18.60
N ARG A 126 -8.13 5.27 -19.92
CA ARG A 126 -6.98 4.69 -20.62
C ARG A 126 -5.72 5.57 -20.48
N ARG A 127 -5.89 6.88 -20.37
CA ARG A 127 -4.79 7.86 -20.27
C ARG A 127 -4.34 8.10 -18.83
N ILE A 128 -5.14 7.76 -17.84
CA ILE A 128 -4.82 7.98 -16.41
C ILE A 128 -3.49 7.33 -16.03
N LYS A 129 -3.24 6.08 -16.46
CA LYS A 129 -1.97 5.39 -16.17
C LYS A 129 -0.77 6.18 -16.70
N GLY A 130 -0.87 6.76 -17.90
CA GLY A 130 0.19 7.59 -18.47
C GLY A 130 0.36 8.92 -17.73
N ALA A 131 -0.74 9.59 -17.39
CA ALA A 131 -0.72 10.84 -16.64
C ALA A 131 -0.08 10.67 -15.24
N LEU A 132 -0.30 9.52 -14.61
CA LEU A 132 0.25 9.20 -13.29
C LEU A 132 1.53 8.35 -13.34
N ALA A 133 2.16 8.18 -14.51
CA ALA A 133 3.36 7.38 -14.66
C ALA A 133 4.50 7.77 -13.68
N PRO A 134 4.78 9.06 -13.42
CA PRO A 134 5.80 9.47 -12.46
C PRO A 134 5.50 8.99 -11.02
N LEU A 135 4.21 8.98 -10.63
CA LEU A 135 3.76 8.52 -9.32
C LEU A 135 3.76 6.99 -9.24
N LEU A 136 3.22 6.33 -10.26
CA LEU A 136 3.07 4.88 -10.27
C LEU A 136 4.39 4.14 -10.45
N ARG A 137 5.39 4.75 -11.13
CA ARG A 137 6.74 4.20 -11.37
C ARG A 137 6.71 2.72 -11.79
N GLY A 138 5.87 2.40 -12.77
CA GLY A 138 5.67 1.02 -13.24
C GLY A 138 4.69 0.19 -12.39
N GLY A 139 4.19 0.72 -11.27
CA GLY A 139 3.17 0.07 -10.47
C GLY A 139 1.92 -0.30 -11.29
N PRO A 140 1.25 -1.42 -10.97
CA PRO A 140 0.13 -1.90 -11.76
C PRO A 140 -1.10 -1.01 -11.55
N LEU A 141 -1.60 -0.46 -12.65
CA LEU A 141 -2.90 0.20 -12.73
C LEU A 141 -3.66 -0.34 -13.94
N SER A 142 -4.66 -1.16 -13.71
CA SER A 142 -5.53 -1.68 -14.76
C SER A 142 -6.73 -0.75 -14.99
N LYS A 143 -7.32 -0.82 -16.20
CA LYS A 143 -8.56 -0.12 -16.50
C LYS A 143 -9.69 -0.49 -15.53
N ASP A 144 -9.80 -1.77 -15.17
CA ASP A 144 -10.83 -2.25 -14.25
C ASP A 144 -10.63 -1.73 -12.82
N ALA A 145 -9.38 -1.50 -12.39
CA ALA A 145 -9.11 -0.86 -11.11
C ALA A 145 -9.60 0.60 -11.09
N VAL A 146 -9.41 1.34 -12.18
CA VAL A 146 -9.93 2.71 -12.32
C VAL A 146 -11.47 2.69 -12.36
N SER A 147 -12.05 1.80 -13.14
CA SER A 147 -13.53 1.68 -13.24
C SER A 147 -14.18 1.37 -11.90
N ARG A 148 -13.57 0.51 -11.07
CA ARG A 148 -14.04 0.23 -9.71
C ARG A 148 -13.94 1.43 -8.76
N LEU A 149 -12.87 2.24 -8.90
CA LEU A 149 -12.74 3.47 -8.13
C LEU A 149 -13.84 4.47 -8.49
N VAL A 150 -14.08 4.66 -9.80
CA VAL A 150 -15.13 5.55 -10.30
C VAL A 150 -16.52 5.05 -9.87
N GLY A 151 -16.75 3.73 -9.89
CA GLY A 151 -18.00 3.14 -9.39
C GLY A 151 -18.25 3.47 -7.92
N ARG A 152 -17.24 3.32 -7.05
CA ARG A 152 -17.33 3.70 -5.62
C ARG A 152 -17.63 5.19 -5.46
N LEU A 153 -16.96 6.05 -6.21
CA LEU A 153 -17.23 7.48 -6.19
C LEU A 153 -18.69 7.79 -6.58
N ALA A 154 -19.26 7.07 -7.55
CA ALA A 154 -20.66 7.23 -7.94
C ALA A 154 -21.62 6.79 -6.81
N ASP A 155 -21.31 5.70 -6.12
CA ASP A 155 -22.09 5.22 -4.96
C ASP A 155 -22.02 6.21 -3.79
N ASP A 156 -20.82 6.76 -3.49
CA ASP A 156 -20.62 7.77 -2.48
C ASP A 156 -21.38 9.06 -2.81
N PHE A 157 -21.37 9.47 -4.09
CA PHE A 157 -22.12 10.63 -4.57
C PHE A 157 -23.63 10.41 -4.43
N GLU A 158 -24.15 9.23 -4.77
CA GLU A 158 -25.57 8.92 -4.60
C GLU A 158 -25.98 8.93 -3.12
N THR A 159 -25.14 8.42 -2.23
CA THR A 159 -25.36 8.48 -0.78
C THR A 159 -25.39 9.92 -0.29
N TRP A 160 -24.40 10.73 -0.70
CA TRP A 160 -24.32 12.15 -0.39
C TRP A 160 -25.56 12.91 -0.91
N ARG A 161 -25.97 12.65 -2.15
CA ARG A 161 -27.11 13.32 -2.79
C ARG A 161 -28.44 13.05 -2.08
N ARG A 162 -28.57 11.86 -1.48
CA ARG A 162 -29.80 11.41 -0.79
C ARG A 162 -29.77 11.64 0.72
N ARG A 163 -28.71 12.28 1.24
CA ARG A 163 -28.62 12.53 2.67
C ARG A 163 -29.79 13.41 3.14
N ASP A 164 -30.27 13.16 4.34
CA ASP A 164 -31.25 14.01 4.99
C ASP A 164 -30.58 15.32 5.41
N LEU A 165 -31.19 16.44 5.10
CA LEU A 165 -30.74 17.79 5.45
C LEU A 165 -31.63 18.40 6.57
N ALA A 166 -32.55 17.64 7.17
CA ALA A 166 -33.50 18.15 8.14
C ALA A 166 -32.83 18.71 9.41
N GLU A 167 -31.64 18.18 9.76
CA GLU A 167 -30.85 18.63 10.90
C GLU A 167 -29.84 19.75 10.58
N ASP A 168 -29.63 20.02 9.27
CA ASP A 168 -28.68 21.03 8.80
C ASP A 168 -29.30 22.43 8.93
N GLN A 169 -28.59 23.38 9.56
CA GLN A 169 -29.02 24.77 9.64
C GLN A 169 -28.74 25.49 8.31
N ILE A 170 -29.55 25.24 7.29
CA ILE A 170 -29.40 25.84 5.97
C ILE A 170 -30.02 27.24 5.98
N GLN A 171 -29.18 28.26 5.84
CA GLN A 171 -29.64 29.66 5.78
C GLN A 171 -29.91 30.17 4.36
N TYR A 172 -29.17 29.65 3.38
CA TYR A 172 -29.25 30.07 1.98
C TYR A 172 -29.19 28.85 1.05
N LEU A 173 -30.05 28.84 0.02
CA LEU A 173 -30.03 27.87 -1.07
C LEU A 173 -29.76 28.62 -2.38
N LEU A 174 -28.62 28.35 -3.01
CA LEU A 174 -28.29 28.85 -4.33
C LEU A 174 -28.55 27.73 -5.35
N MET A 175 -29.40 28.01 -6.32
CA MET A 175 -29.69 27.07 -7.42
C MET A 175 -29.20 27.69 -8.71
N ASP A 176 -28.36 26.94 -9.44
CA ASP A 176 -27.95 27.24 -10.82
C ASP A 176 -28.75 26.34 -11.76
N GLY A 177 -29.32 26.94 -12.80
CA GLY A 177 -30.24 26.29 -13.75
C GLY A 177 -29.61 26.01 -15.11
#